data_a752ff769f1c8e16a55383cfff09db87
#
_entry.id   a752ff769f1c8e16a55383cfff09db87
#
_cell.length_a   1.000
_cell.length_b   1.000
_cell.length_c   1.000
_cell.angle_alpha   90.00
_cell.angle_beta   90.00
_cell.angle_gamma   90.00
#
_symmetry.space_group_name_H-M   'P 1'
#
loop_
_entity.id
_entity.type
_entity.pdbx_description
1 polymer ?
#
loop_
_entity_poly.entity_id
_entity_poly.type
_entity_poly.pdbx_seq_one_letter_code
_entity_poly.pdbx_strand_id
1 'polypeptide(L)'
;GVTVLLLTEKQTNKELVQDFQLEKEDLENEYTRFAQQYDELKLTVSNDSLSVLLEQEQLKTQRLLEELRTVKSSNAAEIRRLKNELATLRKVMIGYINQIDSLNRLTAHQKEVIAQVTQKYNDASRQISNLAEEKKNLNKKVTLAAQLDATNINIQAVNKRDKVAKRVKDVVKFLSLIHISE
;
A
#
# COMPACT_ATOMS: atom_id res chain seq x y z
N GLY A 1 -30.96 -21.81 -70.42
CA GLY A 1 -31.53 -21.46 -69.13
C GLY A 1 -31.06 -22.28 -67.96
N VAL A 2 -31.10 -23.60 -67.89
CA VAL A 2 -30.77 -24.42 -66.72
C VAL A 2 -29.27 -24.38 -66.39
N THR A 3 -28.40 -24.31 -67.39
CA THR A 3 -26.95 -24.23 -67.22
C THR A 3 -26.47 -22.90 -66.54
N VAL A 4 -27.14 -21.80 -66.87
CA VAL A 4 -26.84 -20.48 -66.25
C VAL A 4 -27.26 -20.44 -64.78
N LEU A 5 -28.41 -21.06 -64.46
CA LEU A 5 -28.87 -21.18 -63.05
C LEU A 5 -27.94 -22.04 -62.22
N LEU A 6 -27.45 -23.18 -62.75
CA LEU A 6 -26.48 -24.03 -62.07
C LEU A 6 -25.12 -23.36 -61.85
N LEU A 7 -24.66 -22.53 -62.79
CA LEU A 7 -23.43 -21.76 -62.69
C LEU A 7 -23.55 -20.63 -61.60
N THR A 8 -24.71 -19.95 -61.55
CA THR A 8 -24.99 -18.93 -60.57
C THR A 8 -25.10 -19.52 -59.15
N GLU A 9 -25.75 -20.70 -59.00
CA GLU A 9 -25.80 -21.40 -57.70
C GLU A 9 -24.42 -21.84 -57.23
N LYS A 10 -23.57 -22.39 -58.12
CA LYS A 10 -22.18 -22.74 -57.76
C LYS A 10 -21.37 -21.55 -57.41
N GLN A 11 -21.54 -20.41 -58.03
CA GLN A 11 -20.81 -19.18 -57.74
C GLN A 11 -21.25 -18.58 -56.42
N THR A 12 -22.55 -18.56 -56.13
CA THR A 12 -23.12 -18.11 -54.84
C THR A 12 -22.66 -19.00 -53.67
N ASN A 13 -22.61 -20.34 -53.86
CA ASN A 13 -22.09 -21.25 -52.84
C ASN A 13 -20.60 -21.07 -52.57
N LYS A 14 -19.78 -20.78 -53.60
CA LYS A 14 -18.36 -20.46 -53.42
C LYS A 14 -18.17 -19.18 -52.63
N GLU A 15 -18.92 -18.14 -52.90
CA GLU A 15 -18.89 -16.87 -52.19
C GLU A 15 -19.29 -17.05 -50.70
N LEU A 16 -20.36 -17.82 -50.45
CA LEU A 16 -20.79 -18.14 -49.09
C LEU A 16 -19.73 -18.92 -48.30
N VAL A 17 -19.09 -19.91 -48.91
CA VAL A 17 -18.01 -20.67 -48.29
C VAL A 17 -16.80 -19.79 -48.00
N GLN A 18 -16.44 -18.88 -48.89
CA GLN A 18 -15.35 -17.92 -48.65
C GLN A 18 -15.68 -16.96 -47.52
N ASP A 19 -16.91 -16.45 -47.44
CA ASP A 19 -17.36 -15.57 -46.38
C ASP A 19 -17.33 -16.26 -45.01
N PHE A 20 -17.78 -17.52 -44.93
CA PHE A 20 -17.69 -18.31 -43.69
C PHE A 20 -16.26 -18.63 -43.31
N GLN A 21 -15.36 -18.84 -44.26
CA GLN A 21 -13.96 -19.08 -44.00
C GLN A 21 -13.27 -17.83 -43.44
N LEU A 22 -13.56 -16.66 -44.00
CA LEU A 22 -13.09 -15.38 -43.49
C LEU A 22 -13.63 -15.10 -42.08
N GLU A 23 -14.90 -15.37 -41.84
CA GLU A 23 -15.53 -15.23 -40.53
C GLU A 23 -14.87 -16.15 -39.51
N LYS A 24 -14.56 -17.39 -39.87
CA LYS A 24 -13.84 -18.36 -39.05
C LYS A 24 -12.42 -17.87 -38.71
N GLU A 25 -11.68 -17.38 -39.70
CA GLU A 25 -10.33 -16.84 -39.52
C GLU A 25 -10.33 -15.61 -38.61
N ASP A 26 -11.26 -14.69 -38.78
CA ASP A 26 -11.42 -13.52 -37.94
C ASP A 26 -11.72 -13.91 -36.50
N LEU A 27 -12.60 -14.91 -36.32
CA LEU A 27 -12.94 -15.42 -35.00
C LEU A 27 -11.75 -16.13 -34.34
N GLU A 28 -10.95 -16.91 -35.10
CA GLU A 28 -9.69 -17.50 -34.58
C GLU A 28 -8.71 -16.43 -34.12
N ASN A 29 -8.56 -15.36 -34.87
CA ASN A 29 -7.72 -14.23 -34.55
C ASN A 29 -8.20 -13.50 -33.25
N GLU A 30 -9.52 -13.34 -33.13
CA GLU A 30 -10.11 -12.75 -31.92
C GLU A 30 -9.88 -13.62 -30.68
N TYR A 31 -10.06 -14.95 -30.81
CA TYR A 31 -9.75 -15.87 -29.69
C TYR A 31 -8.29 -15.85 -29.32
N THR A 32 -7.39 -15.81 -30.32
CA THR A 32 -5.94 -15.74 -30.06
C THR A 32 -5.57 -14.47 -29.31
N ARG A 33 -6.07 -13.32 -29.77
CA ARG A 33 -5.84 -12.04 -29.07
C ARG A 33 -6.43 -12.04 -27.67
N PHE A 34 -7.59 -12.65 -27.50
CA PHE A 34 -8.25 -12.73 -26.21
C PHE A 34 -7.46 -13.59 -25.22
N ALA A 35 -6.93 -14.73 -25.68
CA ALA A 35 -6.04 -15.56 -24.87
C ALA A 35 -4.76 -14.81 -24.45
N GLN A 36 -4.19 -14.00 -25.33
CA GLN A 36 -3.02 -13.16 -25.03
C GLN A 36 -3.35 -12.07 -24.00
N GLN A 37 -4.54 -11.50 -24.03
CA GLN A 37 -4.97 -10.52 -23.04
C GLN A 37 -5.00 -11.10 -21.63
N TYR A 38 -5.30 -12.39 -21.47
CA TYR A 38 -5.21 -13.06 -20.16
C TYR A 38 -3.78 -13.11 -19.63
N ASP A 39 -2.78 -13.31 -20.49
CA ASP A 39 -1.37 -13.26 -20.08
C ASP A 39 -0.99 -11.87 -19.55
N GLU A 40 -1.43 -10.81 -20.22
CA GLU A 40 -1.21 -9.44 -19.77
C GLU A 40 -1.92 -9.14 -18.44
N LEU A 41 -3.17 -9.59 -18.29
CA LEU A 41 -3.93 -9.42 -17.05
C LEU A 41 -3.29 -10.13 -15.87
N LYS A 42 -2.75 -11.34 -16.06
CA LYS A 42 -2.05 -12.08 -15.00
C LYS A 42 -0.86 -11.32 -14.45
N LEU A 43 -0.16 -10.53 -15.28
CA LEU A 43 0.96 -9.69 -14.85
C LEU A 43 0.55 -8.56 -13.91
N THR A 44 -0.71 -8.12 -13.98
CA THR A 44 -1.22 -7.01 -13.17
C THR A 44 -1.84 -7.44 -11.85
N VAL A 45 -1.95 -8.75 -11.61
CA VAL A 45 -2.64 -9.34 -10.46
C VAL A 45 -1.63 -9.82 -9.43
N SER A 46 -1.74 -9.32 -8.21
CA SER A 46 -0.95 -9.77 -7.06
C SER A 46 -1.68 -10.80 -6.19
N ASN A 47 -2.95 -11.09 -6.48
CA ASN A 47 -3.78 -12.03 -5.73
C ASN A 47 -3.73 -13.42 -6.37
N ASP A 48 -3.23 -14.42 -5.64
CA ASP A 48 -3.07 -15.79 -6.13
C ASP A 48 -4.41 -16.43 -6.52
N SER A 49 -5.47 -16.20 -5.76
CA SER A 49 -6.80 -16.76 -6.06
C SER A 49 -7.35 -16.21 -7.38
N LEU A 50 -7.18 -14.92 -7.62
CA LEU A 50 -7.63 -14.28 -8.85
C LEU A 50 -6.77 -14.72 -10.04
N SER A 51 -5.47 -14.90 -9.84
CA SER A 51 -4.55 -15.43 -10.85
C SER A 51 -4.95 -16.83 -11.31
N VAL A 52 -5.35 -17.71 -10.39
CA VAL A 52 -5.85 -19.05 -10.70
C VAL A 52 -7.14 -19.00 -11.51
N LEU A 53 -8.07 -18.11 -11.17
CA LEU A 53 -9.31 -17.91 -11.91
C LEU A 53 -9.06 -17.41 -13.33
N LEU A 54 -8.14 -16.48 -13.51
CA LEU A 54 -7.72 -15.97 -14.82
C LEU A 54 -7.10 -17.09 -15.67
N GLU A 55 -6.26 -17.92 -15.07
CA GLU A 55 -5.67 -19.07 -15.75
C GLU A 55 -6.71 -20.08 -16.21
N GLN A 56 -7.72 -20.37 -15.40
CA GLN A 56 -8.84 -21.24 -15.77
C GLN A 56 -9.61 -20.68 -16.95
N GLU A 57 -9.89 -19.39 -16.97
CA GLU A 57 -10.57 -18.72 -18.08
C GLU A 57 -9.71 -18.71 -19.34
N GLN A 58 -8.40 -18.54 -19.22
CA GLN A 58 -7.46 -18.63 -20.35
C GLN A 58 -7.44 -20.03 -20.94
N LEU A 59 -7.41 -21.07 -20.12
CA LEU A 59 -7.46 -22.46 -20.58
C LEU A 59 -8.77 -22.76 -21.29
N LYS A 60 -9.90 -22.25 -20.77
CA LYS A 60 -11.20 -22.36 -21.43
C LYS A 60 -11.20 -21.68 -22.80
N THR A 61 -10.61 -20.49 -22.90
CA THR A 61 -10.48 -19.75 -24.14
C THR A 61 -9.63 -20.50 -25.15
N GLN A 62 -8.52 -21.07 -24.73
CA GLN A 62 -7.65 -21.89 -25.61
C GLN A 62 -8.36 -23.16 -26.08
N ARG A 63 -9.13 -23.80 -25.21
CA ARG A 63 -9.94 -24.99 -25.60
C ARG A 63 -10.97 -24.64 -26.64
N LEU A 64 -11.66 -23.53 -26.48
CA LEU A 64 -12.64 -23.07 -27.47
C LEU A 64 -11.97 -22.67 -28.79
N LEU A 65 -10.77 -22.12 -28.78
CA LEU A 65 -9.98 -21.84 -29.96
C LEU A 65 -9.61 -23.13 -30.71
N GLU A 66 -9.17 -24.16 -30.01
CA GLU A 66 -8.88 -25.46 -30.60
C GLU A 66 -10.13 -26.10 -31.21
N GLU A 67 -11.27 -26.03 -30.51
CA GLU A 67 -12.56 -26.47 -31.03
C GLU A 67 -12.91 -25.72 -32.31
N LEU A 68 -12.75 -24.41 -32.36
CA LEU A 68 -12.98 -23.59 -33.53
C LEU A 68 -12.11 -24.00 -34.72
N ARG A 69 -10.86 -24.34 -34.51
CA ARG A 69 -9.93 -24.82 -35.54
C ARG A 69 -10.38 -26.11 -36.17
N THR A 70 -11.09 -26.96 -35.42
CA THR A 70 -11.63 -28.24 -35.94
C THR A 70 -12.97 -28.08 -36.62
N VAL A 71 -13.66 -26.98 -36.46
CA VAL A 71 -14.97 -26.73 -37.09
C VAL A 71 -14.80 -26.42 -38.57
N LYS A 72 -15.59 -27.08 -39.39
CA LYS A 72 -15.65 -26.79 -40.81
C LYS A 72 -16.24 -25.40 -41.05
N SER A 73 -15.68 -24.66 -42.01
CA SER A 73 -16.18 -23.33 -42.39
C SER A 73 -17.62 -23.33 -42.89
N SER A 74 -18.11 -24.49 -43.37
CA SER A 74 -19.51 -24.67 -43.75
C SER A 74 -20.49 -24.83 -42.60
N ASN A 75 -20.00 -25.03 -41.37
CA ASN A 75 -20.85 -25.22 -40.19
C ASN A 75 -21.14 -23.87 -39.51
N ALA A 76 -22.06 -23.11 -40.11
CA ALA A 76 -22.43 -21.79 -39.62
C ALA A 76 -23.00 -21.80 -38.21
N ALA A 77 -23.71 -22.86 -37.82
CA ALA A 77 -24.29 -22.97 -36.48
C ALA A 77 -23.22 -23.08 -35.40
N GLU A 78 -22.16 -23.88 -35.61
CA GLU A 78 -21.05 -24.01 -34.70
C GLU A 78 -20.19 -22.73 -34.61
N ILE A 79 -19.95 -22.08 -35.72
CA ILE A 79 -19.25 -20.79 -35.78
C ILE A 79 -20.02 -19.74 -35.00
N ARG A 80 -21.35 -19.69 -35.14
CA ARG A 80 -22.20 -18.77 -34.38
C ARG A 80 -22.19 -19.08 -32.89
N ARG A 81 -22.23 -20.36 -32.50
CA ARG A 81 -22.13 -20.78 -31.13
C ARG A 81 -20.82 -20.32 -30.51
N LEU A 82 -19.70 -20.54 -31.16
CA LEU A 82 -18.37 -20.12 -30.72
C LEU A 82 -18.22 -18.58 -30.66
N LYS A 83 -18.86 -17.87 -31.58
CA LYS A 83 -18.93 -16.39 -31.52
C LYS A 83 -19.69 -15.91 -30.30
N ASN A 84 -20.79 -16.55 -29.92
CA ASN A 84 -21.58 -16.26 -28.74
C ASN A 84 -20.80 -16.61 -27.48
N GLU A 85 -20.06 -17.72 -27.48
CA GLU A 85 -19.16 -18.10 -26.36
C GLU A 85 -18.06 -17.04 -26.17
N LEU A 86 -17.47 -16.53 -27.24
CA LEU A 86 -16.49 -15.45 -27.14
C LEU A 86 -17.09 -14.18 -26.51
N ALA A 87 -18.33 -13.83 -26.91
CA ALA A 87 -19.02 -12.68 -26.29
C ALA A 87 -19.24 -12.87 -24.78
N THR A 88 -19.58 -14.09 -24.36
CA THR A 88 -19.71 -14.44 -22.95
C THR A 88 -18.37 -14.33 -22.22
N LEU A 89 -17.30 -14.85 -22.80
CA LEU A 89 -15.94 -14.76 -22.25
C LEU A 89 -15.49 -13.30 -22.10
N ARG A 90 -15.83 -12.43 -23.05
CA ARG A 90 -15.54 -10.99 -22.95
C ARG A 90 -16.22 -10.33 -21.75
N LYS A 91 -17.48 -10.68 -21.49
CA LYS A 91 -18.20 -10.17 -20.32
C LYS A 91 -17.52 -10.60 -19.02
N VAL A 92 -17.11 -11.87 -18.96
CA VAL A 92 -16.38 -12.40 -17.81
C VAL A 92 -15.03 -11.67 -17.63
N MET A 93 -14.29 -11.43 -18.70
CA MET A 93 -13.03 -10.70 -18.67
C MET A 93 -13.22 -9.27 -18.18
N ILE A 94 -14.25 -8.56 -18.65
CA ILE A 94 -14.58 -7.21 -18.18
C ILE A 94 -14.84 -7.22 -16.66
N GLY A 95 -15.56 -8.24 -16.18
CA GLY A 95 -15.78 -8.45 -14.75
C GLY A 95 -14.46 -8.58 -13.97
N TYR A 96 -13.53 -9.38 -14.47
CA TYR A 96 -12.21 -9.54 -13.85
C TYR A 96 -11.37 -8.25 -13.91
N ILE A 97 -11.39 -7.54 -15.03
CA ILE A 97 -10.70 -6.24 -15.15
C ILE A 97 -11.22 -5.26 -14.10
N ASN A 98 -12.53 -5.20 -13.91
CA ASN A 98 -13.14 -4.35 -12.89
C ASN A 98 -12.75 -4.77 -11.47
N GLN A 99 -12.68 -6.07 -11.19
CA GLN A 99 -12.22 -6.58 -9.91
C GLN A 99 -10.76 -6.24 -9.64
N ILE A 100 -9.89 -6.44 -10.64
CA ILE A 100 -8.46 -6.10 -10.55
C ILE A 100 -8.28 -4.60 -10.28
N ASP A 101 -9.02 -3.78 -11.00
CA ASP A 101 -8.97 -2.32 -10.86
C ASP A 101 -9.40 -1.88 -9.46
N SER A 102 -10.49 -2.45 -8.95
CA SER A 102 -10.97 -2.22 -7.58
C SER A 102 -9.97 -2.66 -6.52
N LEU A 103 -9.36 -3.84 -6.68
CA LEU A 103 -8.33 -4.36 -5.77
C LEU A 103 -7.07 -3.48 -5.80
N ASN A 104 -6.64 -3.04 -6.97
CA ASN A 104 -5.47 -2.17 -7.11
C ASN A 104 -5.71 -0.80 -6.46
N ARG A 105 -6.90 -0.24 -6.61
CA ARG A 105 -7.30 1.00 -5.93
C ARG A 105 -7.34 0.82 -4.42
N LEU A 106 -7.91 -0.27 -3.95
CA LEU A 106 -7.94 -0.60 -2.52
C LEU A 106 -6.52 -0.76 -1.96
N THR A 107 -5.66 -1.49 -2.66
CA THR A 107 -4.26 -1.67 -2.28
C THR A 107 -3.50 -0.35 -2.23
N ALA A 108 -3.68 0.51 -3.23
CA ALA A 108 -3.09 1.85 -3.26
C ALA A 108 -3.58 2.71 -2.08
N HIS A 109 -4.89 2.67 -1.80
CA HIS A 109 -5.47 3.37 -0.65
C HIS A 109 -4.93 2.86 0.68
N GLN A 110 -4.83 1.53 0.84
CA GLN A 110 -4.26 0.92 2.05
C GLN A 110 -2.79 1.31 2.25
N LYS A 111 -1.99 1.33 1.18
CA LYS A 111 -0.59 1.80 1.24
C LYS A 111 -0.50 3.25 1.67
N GLU A 112 -1.38 4.10 1.16
CA GLU A 112 -1.44 5.50 1.55
C GLU A 112 -1.82 5.65 3.03
N VAL A 113 -2.84 4.93 3.49
CA VAL A 113 -3.25 4.94 4.90
C VAL A 113 -2.12 4.44 5.80
N ILE A 114 -1.44 3.35 5.42
CA ILE A 114 -0.29 2.83 6.17
C ILE A 114 0.83 3.86 6.23
N ALA A 115 1.13 4.54 5.12
CA ALA A 115 2.14 5.58 5.08
C ALA A 115 1.79 6.75 6.01
N GLN A 116 0.53 7.20 6.01
CA GLN A 116 0.04 8.26 6.89
C GLN A 116 0.09 7.84 8.37
N VAL A 117 -0.35 6.63 8.70
CA VAL A 117 -0.30 6.09 10.06
C VAL A 117 1.14 5.95 10.53
N THR A 118 2.03 5.44 9.67
CA THR A 118 3.46 5.32 9.97
C THR A 118 4.09 6.69 10.23
N GLN A 119 3.76 7.68 9.42
CA GLN A 119 4.25 9.05 9.61
C GLN A 119 3.76 9.63 10.94
N LYS A 120 2.48 9.48 11.25
CA LYS A 120 1.91 9.93 12.54
C LYS A 120 2.55 9.21 13.72
N TYR A 121 2.78 7.91 13.60
CA TYR A 121 3.46 7.14 14.62
C TYR A 121 4.90 7.63 14.83
N ASN A 122 5.65 7.86 13.77
CA ASN A 122 7.02 8.37 13.83
C ASN A 122 7.06 9.79 14.42
N ASP A 123 6.10 10.64 14.06
CA ASP A 123 5.99 11.99 14.61
C ASP A 123 5.66 11.95 16.10
N ALA A 124 4.70 11.11 16.52
CA ALA A 124 4.36 10.91 17.92
C ALA A 124 5.54 10.33 18.73
N SER A 125 6.26 9.37 18.15
CA SER A 125 7.47 8.79 18.76
C SER A 125 8.56 9.84 18.96
N ARG A 126 8.77 10.72 17.97
CA ARG A 126 9.70 11.85 18.09
C ARG A 126 9.27 12.84 19.18
N GLN A 127 7.97 13.17 19.23
CA GLN A 127 7.45 14.04 20.29
C GLN A 127 7.64 13.44 21.68
N ILE A 128 7.36 12.14 21.84
CA ILE A 128 7.58 11.43 23.10
C ILE A 128 9.06 11.46 23.50
N SER A 129 9.95 11.21 22.54
CA SER A 129 11.40 11.26 22.75
C SER A 129 11.86 12.67 23.16
N ASN A 130 11.36 13.70 22.46
CA ASN A 130 11.69 15.10 22.78
C ASN A 130 11.16 15.51 24.16
N LEU A 131 9.93 15.11 24.50
CA LEU A 131 9.35 15.37 25.82
C LEU A 131 10.12 14.64 26.94
N ALA A 132 10.56 13.41 26.70
CA ALA A 132 11.37 12.66 27.66
C ALA A 132 12.73 13.34 27.88
N GLU A 133 13.36 13.83 26.80
CA GLU A 133 14.60 14.58 26.90
C GLU A 133 14.41 15.92 27.61
N GLU A 134 13.35 16.65 27.28
CA GLU A 134 12.99 17.90 27.95
C GLU A 134 12.72 17.69 29.43
N LYS A 135 11.96 16.65 29.78
CA LYS A 135 11.74 16.25 31.19
C LYS A 135 13.03 15.94 31.88
N LYS A 136 13.96 15.21 31.26
CA LYS A 136 15.28 14.90 31.82
C LYS A 136 16.08 16.17 32.05
N ASN A 137 16.06 17.11 31.10
CA ASN A 137 16.76 18.40 31.24
C ASN A 137 16.14 19.26 32.33
N LEU A 138 14.82 19.31 32.44
CA LEU A 138 14.11 20.02 33.51
C LEU A 138 14.44 19.40 34.90
N ASN A 139 14.44 18.09 35.01
CA ASN A 139 14.82 17.42 36.24
C ASN A 139 16.27 17.72 36.64
N LYS A 140 17.19 17.79 35.68
CA LYS A 140 18.57 18.20 35.93
C LYS A 140 18.64 19.65 36.45
N LYS A 141 17.90 20.57 35.83
CA LYS A 141 17.81 21.97 36.22
C LYS A 141 17.23 22.11 37.63
N VAL A 142 16.16 21.40 37.93
CA VAL A 142 15.53 21.40 39.27
C VAL A 142 16.49 20.84 40.30
N THR A 143 17.18 19.75 40.04
CA THR A 143 18.18 19.15 40.93
C THR A 143 19.34 20.12 41.17
N LEU A 144 19.84 20.77 40.13
CA LEU A 144 20.90 21.74 40.23
C LEU A 144 20.48 22.97 41.05
N ALA A 145 19.26 23.48 40.80
CA ALA A 145 18.70 24.59 41.58
C ALA A 145 18.53 24.23 43.05
N ALA A 146 18.05 23.03 43.36
CA ALA A 146 17.93 22.53 44.75
C ALA A 146 19.30 22.40 45.41
N GLN A 147 20.32 21.94 44.69
CA GLN A 147 21.70 21.88 45.21
C GLN A 147 22.27 23.27 45.48
N LEU A 148 22.06 24.22 44.58
CA LEU A 148 22.49 25.62 44.77
C LEU A 148 21.79 26.27 45.94
N ASP A 149 20.49 26.07 46.12
CA ASP A 149 19.75 26.58 47.28
C ASP A 149 20.24 25.97 48.58
N ALA A 150 20.49 24.67 48.63
CA ALA A 150 21.06 23.99 49.78
C ALA A 150 22.46 24.52 50.11
N THR A 151 23.28 24.77 49.07
CA THR A 151 24.59 25.36 49.23
C THR A 151 24.51 26.79 49.79
N ASN A 152 23.61 27.61 49.28
CA ASN A 152 23.38 28.96 49.76
C ASN A 152 22.90 28.97 51.20
N ILE A 153 22.00 28.09 51.61
CA ILE A 153 21.53 27.95 52.99
C ILE A 153 22.68 27.54 53.88
N ASN A 154 23.53 26.62 53.48
CA ASN A 154 24.72 26.24 54.27
C ASN A 154 25.72 27.38 54.42
N ILE A 155 25.99 28.14 53.36
CA ILE A 155 26.87 29.32 53.41
C ILE A 155 26.30 30.37 54.36
N GLN A 156 25.03 30.67 54.32
CA GLN A 156 24.37 31.61 55.21
C GLN A 156 24.42 31.14 56.66
N ALA A 157 24.22 29.86 56.93
CA ALA A 157 24.31 29.28 58.26
C ALA A 157 25.73 29.38 58.81
N VAL A 158 26.76 29.08 58.02
CA VAL A 158 28.15 29.21 58.36
C VAL A 158 28.51 30.68 58.67
N ASN A 159 28.11 31.62 57.86
CA ASN A 159 28.32 33.04 58.03
C ASN A 159 27.65 33.55 59.30
N LYS A 160 26.43 33.11 59.58
CA LYS A 160 25.76 33.46 60.85
C LYS A 160 26.50 32.91 62.09
N ARG A 161 26.98 31.67 62.03
CA ARG A 161 27.76 31.05 63.06
C ARG A 161 29.05 31.80 63.29
N ASP A 162 29.76 32.18 62.25
CA ASP A 162 31.02 32.95 62.35
C ASP A 162 30.75 34.31 62.91
N LYS A 163 29.69 35.01 62.55
CA LYS A 163 29.33 36.30 63.17
C LYS A 163 28.99 36.15 64.61
N VAL A 164 28.26 35.14 65.02
CA VAL A 164 27.93 34.86 66.43
C VAL A 164 29.21 34.54 67.21
N ALA A 165 30.08 33.67 66.70
CA ALA A 165 31.34 33.31 67.28
C ALA A 165 32.25 34.53 67.50
N LYS A 166 32.30 35.42 66.50
CA LYS A 166 33.06 36.66 66.57
C LYS A 166 32.51 37.60 67.63
N ARG A 167 31.19 37.76 67.73
CA ARG A 167 30.53 38.54 68.75
C ARG A 167 30.83 37.97 70.12
N VAL A 168 30.79 36.69 70.33
CA VAL A 168 31.11 36.04 71.59
C VAL A 168 32.58 36.30 71.99
N LYS A 169 33.50 36.18 71.04
CA LYS A 169 34.93 36.51 71.28
C LYS A 169 35.11 37.96 71.67
N ASP A 170 34.42 38.86 71.00
CA ASP A 170 34.49 40.29 71.31
C ASP A 170 33.94 40.56 72.70
N VAL A 171 32.85 39.94 73.11
CA VAL A 171 32.30 40.08 74.47
C VAL A 171 33.25 39.49 75.50
N VAL A 172 33.83 38.33 75.22
CA VAL A 172 34.83 37.72 76.15
C VAL A 172 36.07 38.64 76.34
N LYS A 173 36.56 39.23 75.26
CA LYS A 173 37.66 40.20 75.34
C LYS A 173 37.29 41.41 76.15
N PHE A 174 36.10 41.95 75.98
CA PHE A 174 35.59 43.09 76.73
C PHE A 174 35.49 42.77 78.20
N LEU A 175 34.95 41.63 78.57
CA LEU A 175 34.88 41.16 79.93
C LEU A 175 36.27 40.94 80.54
N SER A 176 37.20 40.42 79.80
CA SER A 176 38.59 40.24 80.25
C SER A 176 39.27 41.59 80.54
N LEU A 177 39.03 42.59 79.70
CA LEU A 177 39.57 43.94 79.90
C LEU A 177 38.98 44.63 81.14
N ILE A 178 37.70 44.48 81.41
CA ILE A 178 37.03 44.99 82.61
C ILE A 178 37.57 44.33 83.83
N HIS A 179 37.84 43.04 83.83
CA HIS A 179 38.38 42.30 84.95
C HIS A 179 39.84 42.71 85.30
N ILE A 180 40.64 43.03 84.31
CA ILE A 180 42.02 43.47 84.46
C ILE A 180 42.11 44.91 85.05
N SER A 181 41.12 45.76 84.82
CA SER A 181 41.08 47.14 85.27
C SER A 181 40.59 47.32 86.66
N GLU A 182 40.15 46.29 87.38
CA GLU A 182 39.89 46.25 88.82
C GLU A 182 41.15 45.82 89.56
#